data_23e9a2cd3ebb4b281a48e666abd0eda9
#
_entry.id   23e9a2cd3ebb4b281a48e666abd0eda9
#
_cell.length_a   1.000
_cell.length_b   1.000
_cell.length_c   1.000
_cell.angle_alpha   90.00
_cell.angle_beta   90.00
_cell.angle_gamma   90.00
#
_symmetry.space_group_name_H-M   'P 1'
#
loop_
_entity.id
_entity.type
_entity.pdbx_description
1 polymer ?
#
loop_
_entity_poly.entity_id
_entity_poly.type
_entity_poly.pdbx_seq_one_letter_code
_entity_poly.pdbx_strand_id
1 'polypeptide(L)'
;VGYWKSTAVDEGSAIVLSNTLPAINLNESDGKHYATYYLPFAAKAPEGVKAYAGTVSNGSVKLTEYANGVIPANTGVLLVSDNATSATFTLANNADVTAIDNDLKGVNAVTELTGVDNSERVRIFSTKDGVAGFYKPNSNITSLAANKAYVLAPSTQEALALNFGGDVTAINSVSDNAAMPHNAVIYDLAGRRVSHAVKGVYVINGKKIIVK
;
A
#
# COMPACT_ATOMS: atom_id res chain seq x y z
N VAL A 1 -7.30 20.91 15.46
CA VAL A 1 -8.09 21.58 14.43
C VAL A 1 -9.39 20.80 14.31
N GLY A 2 -10.51 21.40 14.76
CA GLY A 2 -11.82 20.78 14.66
C GLY A 2 -12.37 20.89 13.23
N TYR A 3 -13.04 19.85 12.77
CA TYR A 3 -13.78 19.85 11.52
C TYR A 3 -15.22 20.32 11.80
N TRP A 4 -15.67 21.35 11.09
CA TRP A 4 -17.02 21.87 11.20
C TRP A 4 -17.88 21.29 10.08
N LYS A 5 -18.91 20.52 10.43
CA LYS A 5 -20.00 20.20 9.51
C LYS A 5 -21.14 21.18 9.80
N SER A 6 -21.31 22.20 9.00
CA SER A 6 -22.46 23.08 9.05
C SER A 6 -23.62 22.40 8.31
N THR A 7 -24.59 21.88 9.04
CA THR A 7 -25.99 21.79 8.57
C THR A 7 -26.67 23.07 9.01
N ALA A 8 -27.60 23.60 8.19
CA ALA A 8 -28.42 24.75 8.58
C ALA A 8 -29.00 24.47 9.97
N VAL A 9 -28.68 25.31 10.95
CA VAL A 9 -29.11 25.15 12.35
C VAL A 9 -30.25 26.13 12.56
N ASP A 10 -31.42 25.60 12.86
CA ASP A 10 -32.51 26.41 13.37
C ASP A 10 -32.12 27.00 14.74
N GLU A 11 -32.63 28.20 15.05
CA GLU A 11 -32.41 28.82 16.36
C GLU A 11 -32.71 27.85 17.50
N GLY A 12 -31.69 27.54 18.30
CA GLY A 12 -31.79 26.59 19.43
C GLY A 12 -31.18 25.20 19.18
N SER A 13 -30.67 24.88 18.01
CA SER A 13 -29.98 23.63 17.74
C SER A 13 -28.55 23.62 18.29
N ALA A 14 -28.16 22.52 18.92
CA ALA A 14 -26.79 22.35 19.42
C ALA A 14 -25.81 22.12 18.26
N ILE A 15 -24.67 22.80 18.29
CA ILE A 15 -23.55 22.50 17.39
C ILE A 15 -22.85 21.24 17.92
N VAL A 16 -22.93 20.15 17.15
CA VAL A 16 -22.21 18.93 17.50
C VAL A 16 -20.83 18.96 16.85
N LEU A 17 -19.79 18.99 17.67
CA LEU A 17 -18.41 18.79 17.21
C LEU A 17 -18.18 17.30 17.03
N SER A 18 -17.90 16.84 15.80
CA SER A 18 -17.49 15.49 15.52
C SER A 18 -15.97 15.39 15.43
N ASN A 19 -15.38 14.40 16.07
CA ASN A 19 -13.99 14.03 15.90
C ASN A 19 -13.82 12.94 14.81
N THR A 20 -14.90 12.54 14.15
CA THR A 20 -14.88 11.56 13.06
C THR A 20 -14.74 12.22 11.72
N LEU A 21 -13.96 11.59 10.84
CA LEU A 21 -13.73 12.04 9.46
C LEU A 21 -14.72 11.35 8.51
N PRO A 22 -14.96 11.90 7.32
CA PRO A 22 -15.73 11.20 6.29
C PRO A 22 -15.17 9.81 6.02
N ALA A 23 -16.05 8.84 5.82
CA ALA A 23 -15.65 7.49 5.47
C ALA A 23 -14.94 7.46 4.10
N ILE A 24 -13.93 6.64 3.99
CA ILE A 24 -13.24 6.34 2.73
C ILE A 24 -13.51 4.88 2.33
N ASN A 25 -13.57 4.62 1.05
CA ASN A 25 -13.75 3.26 0.52
C ASN A 25 -12.41 2.55 0.40
N LEU A 26 -12.39 1.25 0.76
CA LEU A 26 -11.30 0.33 0.48
C LEU A 26 -11.74 -0.57 -0.68
N ASN A 27 -10.88 -0.73 -1.68
CA ASN A 27 -11.14 -1.55 -2.86
C ASN A 27 -10.59 -2.96 -2.66
N GLU A 28 -11.36 -3.96 -3.04
CA GLU A 28 -10.98 -5.36 -2.96
C GLU A 28 -9.90 -5.69 -3.99
N SER A 29 -8.91 -6.48 -3.57
CA SER A 29 -7.90 -7.08 -4.41
C SER A 29 -7.31 -8.29 -3.68
N ASP A 30 -7.27 -9.43 -4.34
CA ASP A 30 -6.67 -10.67 -3.82
C ASP A 30 -7.18 -11.05 -2.40
N GLY A 31 -8.52 -10.94 -2.21
CA GLY A 31 -9.20 -11.30 -0.97
C GLY A 31 -8.97 -10.32 0.19
N LYS A 32 -8.38 -9.17 -0.04
CA LYS A 32 -8.21 -8.08 0.93
C LYS A 32 -8.72 -6.77 0.36
N HIS A 33 -8.94 -5.80 1.25
CA HIS A 33 -9.39 -4.46 0.88
C HIS A 33 -8.29 -3.44 1.16
N TYR A 34 -8.06 -2.54 0.20
CA TYR A 34 -6.95 -1.59 0.22
C TYR A 34 -7.39 -0.17 -0.11
N ALA A 35 -6.71 0.79 0.48
CA ALA A 35 -6.72 2.18 0.03
C ALA A 35 -5.40 2.85 0.38
N THR A 36 -4.98 3.85 -0.39
CA THR A 36 -3.99 4.82 0.12
C THR A 36 -4.71 5.98 0.77
N TYR A 37 -4.11 6.53 1.81
CA TYR A 37 -4.68 7.66 2.54
C TYR A 37 -3.59 8.64 2.98
N TYR A 38 -3.95 9.91 3.03
CA TYR A 38 -3.11 11.00 3.52
C TYR A 38 -3.96 12.04 4.22
N LEU A 39 -3.49 12.49 5.38
CA LEU A 39 -4.13 13.57 6.12
C LEU A 39 -3.09 14.57 6.64
N PRO A 40 -3.42 15.88 6.67
CA PRO A 40 -2.55 16.92 7.22
C PRO A 40 -2.53 16.95 8.76
N PHE A 41 -3.24 16.06 9.43
CA PHE A 41 -3.34 15.93 10.89
C PHE A 41 -3.29 14.46 11.30
N ALA A 42 -2.96 14.20 12.57
CA ALA A 42 -2.93 12.84 13.09
C ALA A 42 -4.33 12.24 13.18
N ALA A 43 -4.47 10.97 12.81
CA ALA A 43 -5.74 10.24 12.83
C ALA A 43 -5.55 8.81 13.27
N LYS A 44 -6.59 8.23 13.86
CA LYS A 44 -6.63 6.83 14.29
C LYS A 44 -7.50 6.03 13.34
N ALA A 45 -6.95 4.93 12.86
CA ALA A 45 -7.67 3.95 12.05
C ALA A 45 -8.73 3.22 12.90
N PRO A 46 -9.89 2.88 12.32
CA PRO A 46 -10.90 2.08 12.99
C PRO A 46 -10.42 0.64 13.18
N GLU A 47 -11.06 -0.09 14.07
CA GLU A 47 -10.81 -1.52 14.26
C GLU A 47 -11.02 -2.30 12.95
N GLY A 48 -10.19 -3.31 12.72
CA GLY A 48 -10.22 -4.10 11.49
C GLY A 48 -9.55 -3.45 10.27
N VAL A 49 -9.05 -2.22 10.40
CA VAL A 49 -8.27 -1.54 9.35
C VAL A 49 -6.86 -1.25 9.87
N LYS A 50 -5.86 -1.81 9.21
CA LYS A 50 -4.45 -1.59 9.52
C LYS A 50 -3.86 -0.51 8.63
N ALA A 51 -3.07 0.37 9.22
CA ALA A 51 -2.33 1.41 8.51
C ALA A 51 -0.84 1.07 8.45
N TYR A 52 -0.24 1.20 7.28
CA TYR A 52 1.16 0.87 7.03
C TYR A 52 1.92 2.07 6.49
N ALA A 53 3.10 2.33 7.06
CA ALA A 53 4.17 3.05 6.40
C ALA A 53 4.81 2.14 5.34
N GLY A 54 5.43 2.72 4.31
CA GLY A 54 6.08 1.94 3.26
C GLY A 54 7.44 2.50 2.88
N THR A 55 8.48 1.66 2.83
CA THR A 55 9.80 2.03 2.32
C THR A 55 10.09 1.29 1.01
N VAL A 56 10.53 2.03 0.00
CA VAL A 56 10.83 1.48 -1.34
C VAL A 56 12.18 0.81 -1.33
N SER A 57 12.23 -0.48 -1.65
CA SER A 57 13.45 -1.26 -1.72
C SER A 57 13.33 -2.42 -2.72
N ASN A 58 14.32 -2.62 -3.56
CA ASN A 58 14.48 -3.82 -4.41
C ASN A 58 13.20 -4.28 -5.12
N GLY A 59 12.47 -3.36 -5.76
CA GLY A 59 11.25 -3.72 -6.52
C GLY A 59 10.01 -3.92 -5.68
N SER A 60 10.05 -3.56 -4.42
CA SER A 60 8.92 -3.68 -3.50
C SER A 60 8.77 -2.44 -2.61
N VAL A 61 7.59 -2.30 -2.02
CA VAL A 61 7.33 -1.42 -0.88
C VAL A 61 7.27 -2.31 0.35
N LYS A 62 8.30 -2.22 1.20
CA LYS A 62 8.31 -2.87 2.52
C LYS A 62 7.36 -2.12 3.43
N LEU A 63 6.37 -2.82 3.96
CA LEU A 63 5.30 -2.27 4.76
C LEU A 63 5.57 -2.50 6.25
N THR A 64 5.47 -1.44 7.05
CA THR A 64 5.59 -1.48 8.51
C THR A 64 4.32 -0.94 9.13
N GLU A 65 3.65 -1.74 9.95
CA GLU A 65 2.37 -1.41 10.56
C GLU A 65 2.52 -0.33 11.65
N TYR A 66 1.62 0.65 11.66
CA TYR A 66 1.37 1.49 12.82
C TYR A 66 0.56 0.68 13.84
N ALA A 67 1.24 -0.05 14.72
CA ALA A 67 0.64 -1.06 15.60
C ALA A 67 -0.47 -0.52 16.53
N ASN A 68 -0.42 0.76 16.91
CA ASN A 68 -1.48 1.43 17.67
C ASN A 68 -2.60 2.01 16.81
N GLY A 69 -2.50 1.88 15.47
CA GLY A 69 -3.44 2.43 14.49
C GLY A 69 -3.38 3.96 14.35
N VAL A 70 -2.43 4.65 15.01
CA VAL A 70 -2.31 6.12 14.93
C VAL A 70 -1.37 6.49 13.79
N ILE A 71 -1.93 7.22 12.81
CA ILE A 71 -1.22 7.74 11.65
C ILE A 71 -0.74 9.16 11.96
N PRO A 72 0.55 9.47 11.76
CA PRO A 72 1.07 10.82 11.95
C PRO A 72 0.43 11.85 11.01
N ALA A 73 0.44 13.11 11.40
CA ALA A 73 0.10 14.22 10.50
C ALA A 73 1.04 14.25 9.29
N ASN A 74 0.54 14.69 8.15
CA ASN A 74 1.30 14.83 6.89
C ASN A 74 1.99 13.53 6.42
N THR A 75 1.35 12.39 6.68
CA THR A 75 1.91 11.07 6.39
C THR A 75 1.01 10.31 5.43
N GLY A 76 1.58 9.84 4.30
CA GLY A 76 0.92 8.90 3.41
C GLY A 76 0.97 7.49 3.99
N VAL A 77 -0.12 6.74 3.87
CA VAL A 77 -0.20 5.35 4.34
C VAL A 77 -0.89 4.46 3.31
N LEU A 78 -0.59 3.16 3.37
CA LEU A 78 -1.40 2.12 2.79
C LEU A 78 -2.31 1.55 3.88
N LEU A 79 -3.61 1.53 3.63
CA LEU A 79 -4.61 0.92 4.47
C LEU A 79 -4.93 -0.47 3.95
N VAL A 80 -5.05 -1.43 4.86
CA VAL A 80 -5.37 -2.82 4.55
C VAL A 80 -6.39 -3.34 5.53
N SER A 81 -7.39 -4.06 5.01
CA SER A 81 -8.36 -4.80 5.81
C SER A 81 -8.68 -6.14 5.18
N ASP A 82 -8.96 -7.14 5.99
CA ASP A 82 -9.42 -8.44 5.51
C ASP A 82 -10.91 -8.40 5.13
N ASN A 83 -11.71 -7.54 5.79
CA ASN A 83 -13.17 -7.57 5.63
C ASN A 83 -13.82 -6.19 5.42
N ALA A 84 -13.19 -5.09 5.91
CA ALA A 84 -13.82 -3.78 5.85
C ALA A 84 -13.72 -3.19 4.44
N THR A 85 -14.87 -2.83 3.87
CA THR A 85 -14.98 -2.15 2.56
C THR A 85 -14.91 -0.64 2.66
N SER A 86 -15.00 -0.11 3.90
CA SER A 86 -14.88 1.31 4.19
C SER A 86 -14.24 1.54 5.56
N ALA A 87 -13.68 2.72 5.77
CA ALA A 87 -13.05 3.12 7.03
C ALA A 87 -13.42 4.54 7.39
N THR A 88 -13.81 4.73 8.66
CA THR A 88 -14.08 6.05 9.27
C THR A 88 -13.02 6.32 10.34
N PHE A 89 -12.20 7.31 10.11
CA PHE A 89 -11.11 7.68 11.01
C PHE A 89 -11.58 8.66 12.09
N THR A 90 -10.90 8.64 13.23
CA THR A 90 -11.05 9.65 14.27
C THR A 90 -9.80 10.50 14.37
N LEU A 91 -9.96 11.75 14.82
CA LEU A 91 -8.80 12.60 15.14
C LEU A 91 -7.99 11.97 16.27
N ALA A 92 -6.66 12.03 16.16
CA ALA A 92 -5.74 11.52 17.17
C ALA A 92 -4.79 12.63 17.67
N ASN A 93 -4.17 12.39 18.82
CA ASN A 93 -3.17 13.27 19.36
C ASN A 93 -1.80 12.93 18.76
N ASN A 94 -1.02 13.93 18.38
CA ASN A 94 0.35 13.75 17.90
C ASN A 94 1.29 13.10 18.95
N ALA A 95 0.97 13.17 20.23
CA ALA A 95 1.74 12.51 21.29
C ALA A 95 1.68 10.97 21.21
N ASP A 96 0.64 10.41 20.58
CA ASP A 96 0.43 8.96 20.43
C ASP A 96 1.08 8.39 19.16
N VAL A 97 1.82 9.22 18.42
CA VAL A 97 2.43 8.86 17.14
C VAL A 97 3.74 8.12 17.35
N THR A 98 3.88 6.99 16.64
CA THR A 98 5.17 6.29 16.52
C THR A 98 5.85 6.71 15.21
N ALA A 99 7.09 7.18 15.29
CA ALA A 99 7.88 7.49 14.11
C ALA A 99 8.30 6.20 13.40
N ILE A 100 7.99 6.10 12.10
CA ILE A 100 8.35 4.96 11.24
C ILE A 100 8.87 5.55 9.93
N ASP A 101 9.98 5.00 9.41
CA ASP A 101 10.52 5.38 8.10
C ASP A 101 9.47 5.13 7.01
N ASN A 102 9.25 6.14 6.16
CA ASN A 102 8.15 6.12 5.20
C ASN A 102 8.46 6.92 3.93
N ASP A 103 8.40 6.24 2.79
CA ASP A 103 8.53 6.85 1.46
C ASP A 103 7.18 7.17 0.81
N LEU A 104 6.05 6.77 1.46
CA LEU A 104 4.72 7.13 1.00
C LEU A 104 4.49 8.64 1.16
N LYS A 105 4.39 9.31 0.03
CA LYS A 105 4.05 10.73 -0.06
C LYS A 105 2.56 10.89 -0.25
N GLY A 106 2.00 12.04 0.13
CA GLY A 106 0.57 12.27 -0.02
C GLY A 106 0.23 13.63 -0.59
N VAL A 107 -1.01 13.75 -1.06
CA VAL A 107 -1.61 14.99 -1.52
C VAL A 107 -2.90 15.26 -0.75
N ASN A 108 -3.10 16.48 -0.29
CA ASN A 108 -4.32 16.91 0.43
C ASN A 108 -5.40 17.48 -0.48
N ALA A 109 -5.06 17.75 -1.73
CA ALA A 109 -5.96 18.23 -2.77
C ALA A 109 -5.72 17.47 -4.07
N VAL A 110 -6.65 17.55 -5.02
CA VAL A 110 -6.43 17.02 -6.37
C VAL A 110 -5.17 17.67 -6.94
N THR A 111 -4.23 16.85 -7.36
CA THR A 111 -2.90 17.30 -7.82
C THR A 111 -2.60 16.68 -9.18
N GLU A 112 -2.37 17.51 -10.19
CA GLU A 112 -1.94 17.04 -11.51
C GLU A 112 -0.57 16.34 -11.40
N LEU A 113 -0.43 15.19 -12.05
CA LEU A 113 0.83 14.41 -12.03
C LEU A 113 2.02 15.23 -12.58
N THR A 114 1.79 16.09 -13.57
CA THR A 114 2.81 17.00 -14.13
C THR A 114 3.31 18.04 -13.11
N GLY A 115 2.53 18.33 -12.07
CA GLY A 115 2.92 19.20 -10.96
C GLY A 115 3.64 18.47 -9.82
N VAL A 116 3.82 17.15 -9.91
CA VAL A 116 4.55 16.37 -8.91
C VAL A 116 6.03 16.31 -9.32
N ASP A 117 6.92 16.67 -8.40
CA ASP A 117 8.37 16.53 -8.63
C ASP A 117 8.72 15.08 -8.97
N ASN A 118 9.52 14.89 -10.02
CA ASN A 118 9.88 13.57 -10.55
C ASN A 118 8.65 12.74 -10.95
N SER A 119 7.71 13.32 -11.67
CA SER A 119 6.43 12.71 -12.06
C SER A 119 6.61 11.35 -12.79
N GLU A 120 7.69 11.17 -13.55
CA GLU A 120 8.04 9.90 -14.22
C GLU A 120 8.35 8.77 -13.23
N ARG A 121 8.67 9.11 -11.98
CA ARG A 121 8.97 8.17 -10.89
C ARG A 121 7.76 7.85 -10.02
N VAL A 122 6.64 8.53 -10.22
CA VAL A 122 5.41 8.29 -9.45
C VAL A 122 4.88 6.89 -9.71
N ARG A 123 4.57 6.17 -8.61
CA ARG A 123 3.83 4.91 -8.63
C ARG A 123 2.62 5.08 -7.71
N ILE A 124 1.45 4.79 -8.25
CA ILE A 124 0.17 4.85 -7.54
C ILE A 124 -0.27 3.45 -7.14
N PHE A 125 -0.98 3.35 -6.03
CA PHE A 125 -1.58 2.09 -5.64
C PHE A 125 -2.70 1.71 -6.63
N SER A 126 -2.64 0.48 -7.13
CA SER A 126 -3.64 -0.08 -8.04
C SER A 126 -3.62 -1.60 -7.96
N THR A 127 -4.60 -2.22 -8.60
CA THR A 127 -4.62 -3.67 -8.87
C THR A 127 -4.44 -3.89 -10.37
N LYS A 128 -3.48 -4.72 -10.73
CA LYS A 128 -3.23 -5.12 -12.11
C LYS A 128 -3.18 -6.65 -12.16
N ASP A 129 -4.00 -7.24 -13.04
CA ASP A 129 -4.12 -8.69 -13.19
C ASP A 129 -4.42 -9.44 -11.86
N GLY A 130 -5.24 -8.83 -11.00
CA GLY A 130 -5.58 -9.33 -9.67
C GLY A 130 -4.53 -9.07 -8.59
N VAL A 131 -3.38 -8.48 -8.90
CA VAL A 131 -2.29 -8.23 -7.95
C VAL A 131 -2.30 -6.80 -7.47
N ALA A 132 -2.41 -6.61 -6.15
CA ALA A 132 -2.29 -5.31 -5.49
C ALA A 132 -0.82 -4.85 -5.45
N GLY A 133 -0.56 -3.59 -5.78
CA GLY A 133 0.79 -3.03 -5.79
C GLY A 133 0.81 -1.54 -6.12
N PHE A 134 2.01 -0.99 -6.21
CA PHE A 134 2.20 0.37 -6.72
C PHE A 134 2.70 0.30 -8.16
N TYR A 135 1.95 0.89 -9.07
CA TYR A 135 2.19 0.83 -10.52
C TYR A 135 2.40 2.20 -11.12
N LYS A 136 3.16 2.25 -12.21
CA LYS A 136 3.26 3.46 -13.02
C LYS A 136 1.87 3.80 -13.55
N PRO A 137 1.41 5.05 -13.38
CA PRO A 137 0.15 5.51 -13.94
C PRO A 137 0.12 5.31 -15.45
N ASN A 138 -1.00 4.85 -15.98
CA ASN A 138 -1.23 4.86 -17.43
C ASN A 138 -1.54 6.28 -17.91
N SER A 139 -1.53 6.50 -19.23
CA SER A 139 -1.72 7.83 -19.84
C SER A 139 -3.10 8.47 -19.55
N ASN A 140 -4.08 7.69 -19.10
CA ASN A 140 -5.42 8.20 -18.77
C ASN A 140 -5.48 8.76 -17.34
N ILE A 141 -4.49 8.46 -16.49
CA ILE A 141 -4.39 8.97 -15.12
C ILE A 141 -3.48 10.19 -15.16
N THR A 142 -4.09 11.36 -15.15
CA THR A 142 -3.39 12.65 -15.22
C THR A 142 -3.25 13.35 -13.88
N SER A 143 -4.00 12.91 -12.86
CA SER A 143 -4.00 13.53 -11.53
C SER A 143 -4.14 12.51 -10.40
N LEU A 144 -3.69 12.91 -9.22
CA LEU A 144 -3.93 12.23 -7.95
C LEU A 144 -5.15 12.87 -7.29
N ALA A 145 -6.10 12.04 -6.84
CA ALA A 145 -7.23 12.52 -6.05
C ALA A 145 -6.76 13.02 -4.68
N ALA A 146 -7.54 13.92 -4.08
CA ALA A 146 -7.27 14.42 -2.74
C ALA A 146 -7.18 13.29 -1.71
N ASN A 147 -6.35 13.50 -0.71
CA ASN A 147 -6.10 12.56 0.39
C ASN A 147 -5.57 11.17 -0.04
N LYS A 148 -4.93 11.08 -1.21
CA LYS A 148 -4.26 9.86 -1.68
C LYS A 148 -2.77 9.90 -1.44
N ALA A 149 -2.17 8.71 -1.32
CA ALA A 149 -0.73 8.58 -1.23
C ALA A 149 -0.15 7.83 -2.44
N TYR A 150 1.11 8.10 -2.73
CA TYR A 150 1.91 7.54 -3.81
C TYR A 150 3.35 7.32 -3.33
N VAL A 151 4.15 6.60 -4.11
CA VAL A 151 5.60 6.45 -3.88
C VAL A 151 6.39 6.89 -5.11
N LEU A 152 7.67 7.19 -4.91
CA LEU A 152 8.62 7.42 -6.00
C LEU A 152 9.52 6.19 -6.17
N ALA A 153 9.59 5.64 -7.38
CA ALA A 153 10.48 4.54 -7.74
C ALA A 153 11.46 4.97 -8.84
N PRO A 154 12.54 4.21 -9.10
CA PRO A 154 13.33 4.40 -10.31
C PRO A 154 12.44 4.41 -11.55
N SER A 155 12.71 5.31 -12.52
CA SER A 155 11.88 5.47 -13.72
C SER A 155 11.76 4.17 -14.55
N THR A 156 12.78 3.31 -14.48
CA THR A 156 12.82 2.00 -15.16
C THR A 156 11.95 0.93 -14.48
N GLN A 157 11.44 1.19 -13.27
CA GLN A 157 10.67 0.23 -12.50
C GLN A 157 9.18 0.50 -12.64
N GLU A 158 8.49 -0.30 -13.45
CA GLU A 158 7.07 -0.11 -13.77
C GLU A 158 6.11 -0.46 -12.62
N ALA A 159 6.53 -1.36 -11.71
CA ALA A 159 5.73 -1.82 -10.58
C ALA A 159 6.57 -2.08 -9.34
N LEU A 160 5.94 -1.93 -8.18
CA LEU A 160 6.46 -2.28 -6.86
C LEU A 160 5.47 -3.23 -6.18
N ALA A 161 5.95 -4.42 -5.78
CA ALA A 161 5.16 -5.37 -5.02
C ALA A 161 4.99 -4.91 -3.57
N LEU A 162 3.92 -5.35 -2.90
CA LEU A 162 3.74 -5.14 -1.46
C LEU A 162 4.53 -6.20 -0.67
N ASN A 163 5.30 -5.76 0.33
CA ASN A 163 6.06 -6.62 1.22
C ASN A 163 5.69 -6.33 2.68
N PHE A 164 4.90 -7.20 3.30
CA PHE A 164 4.40 -7.08 4.68
C PHE A 164 5.39 -7.58 5.75
N GLY A 165 6.67 -7.78 5.42
CA GLY A 165 7.70 -8.15 6.40
C GLY A 165 7.68 -9.60 6.89
N GLY A 166 6.83 -10.45 6.30
CA GLY A 166 6.99 -11.90 6.36
C GLY A 166 7.98 -12.36 5.28
N ASP A 167 8.48 -13.57 5.37
CA ASP A 167 9.20 -14.19 4.26
C ASP A 167 8.39 -13.98 2.99
N VAL A 168 8.98 -13.28 2.01
CA VAL A 168 8.30 -12.95 0.76
C VAL A 168 7.94 -14.28 0.09
N THR A 169 6.72 -14.74 0.27
CA THR A 169 6.14 -15.73 -0.63
C THR A 169 5.73 -15.04 -1.94
N ALA A 170 6.55 -14.08 -2.40
CA ALA A 170 6.43 -13.56 -3.73
C ALA A 170 6.73 -14.71 -4.67
N ILE A 171 5.70 -15.20 -5.35
CA ILE A 171 5.87 -16.03 -6.53
C ILE A 171 6.46 -15.10 -7.58
N ASN A 172 7.79 -15.00 -7.62
CA ASN A 172 8.44 -14.39 -8.76
C ASN A 172 8.15 -15.31 -9.95
N SER A 173 7.22 -14.90 -10.82
CA SER A 173 7.11 -15.51 -12.13
C SER A 173 8.45 -15.26 -12.83
N VAL A 174 9.27 -16.28 -12.92
CA VAL A 174 10.45 -16.25 -13.78
C VAL A 174 9.95 -16.13 -15.21
N SER A 175 10.20 -14.99 -15.84
CA SER A 175 10.06 -14.88 -17.29
C SER A 175 10.95 -15.97 -17.94
N ASP A 176 10.48 -16.56 -19.02
CA ASP A 176 11.00 -17.74 -19.72
C ASP A 176 12.49 -17.72 -20.12
N ASN A 177 13.32 -16.76 -19.62
CA ASN A 177 14.72 -16.58 -20.00
C ASN A 177 15.70 -16.34 -18.84
N ALA A 178 15.33 -16.56 -17.58
CA ALA A 178 16.31 -16.52 -16.51
C ALA A 178 17.06 -17.86 -16.45
N ALA A 179 18.30 -17.87 -16.92
CA ALA A 179 19.22 -19.00 -16.75
C ALA A 179 19.27 -19.38 -15.27
N MET A 180 18.91 -20.62 -14.94
CA MET A 180 19.03 -21.12 -13.57
C MET A 180 20.49 -21.05 -13.15
N PRO A 181 20.82 -20.60 -11.92
CA PRO A 181 22.19 -20.61 -11.41
C PRO A 181 22.75 -22.04 -11.46
N HIS A 182 23.92 -22.25 -12.02
CA HIS A 182 24.56 -23.56 -12.21
C HIS A 182 24.73 -24.40 -10.93
N ASN A 183 24.55 -23.82 -9.74
CA ASN A 183 24.66 -24.49 -8.44
C ASN A 183 23.40 -24.33 -7.56
N ALA A 184 22.24 -24.11 -8.15
CA ALA A 184 21.00 -23.98 -7.37
C ALA A 184 20.60 -25.33 -6.76
N VAL A 185 20.32 -25.35 -5.45
CA VAL A 185 19.73 -26.51 -4.79
C VAL A 185 18.22 -26.44 -5.00
N ILE A 186 17.67 -27.44 -5.68
CA ILE A 186 16.27 -27.49 -6.09
C ILE A 186 15.57 -28.59 -5.27
N TYR A 187 14.42 -28.25 -4.68
CA TYR A 187 13.54 -29.18 -3.98
C TYR A 187 12.16 -29.19 -4.59
N ASP A 188 11.53 -30.36 -4.67
CA ASP A 188 10.09 -30.47 -4.98
C ASP A 188 9.24 -30.07 -3.75
N LEU A 189 7.92 -30.02 -3.91
CA LEU A 189 7.01 -29.67 -2.80
C LEU A 189 6.97 -30.73 -1.68
N ALA A 190 7.48 -31.93 -1.92
CA ALA A 190 7.65 -32.96 -0.91
C ALA A 190 8.99 -32.85 -0.15
N GLY A 191 9.79 -31.80 -0.44
CA GLY A 191 11.10 -31.57 0.19
C GLY A 191 12.23 -32.46 -0.35
N ARG A 192 12.03 -33.16 -1.46
CA ARG A 192 13.07 -34.02 -2.08
C ARG A 192 13.92 -33.17 -3.02
N ARG A 193 15.23 -33.33 -2.92
CA ARG A 193 16.17 -32.67 -3.82
C ARG A 193 16.05 -33.28 -5.23
N VAL A 194 15.92 -32.39 -6.24
CA VAL A 194 15.88 -32.76 -7.65
C VAL A 194 17.05 -32.14 -8.40
N SER A 195 17.54 -32.84 -9.41
CA SER A 195 18.72 -32.38 -10.18
C SER A 195 18.41 -31.28 -11.17
N HIS A 196 17.16 -31.20 -11.64
CA HIS A 196 16.67 -30.14 -12.52
C HIS A 196 15.15 -29.94 -12.31
N ALA A 197 14.69 -28.74 -12.52
CA ALA A 197 13.26 -28.42 -12.47
C ALA A 197 12.66 -28.58 -13.87
N VAL A 198 11.58 -29.37 -13.96
CA VAL A 198 10.71 -29.42 -15.13
C VAL A 198 9.46 -28.60 -14.84
N LYS A 199 8.48 -28.53 -15.76
CA LYS A 199 7.24 -27.81 -15.51
C LYS A 199 6.63 -28.21 -14.14
N GLY A 200 6.47 -27.22 -13.25
CA GLY A 200 5.95 -27.47 -11.89
C GLY A 200 6.38 -26.42 -10.87
N VAL A 201 6.10 -26.69 -9.59
CA VAL A 201 6.43 -25.81 -8.48
C VAL A 201 7.58 -26.39 -7.68
N TYR A 202 8.62 -25.59 -7.42
CA TYR A 202 9.85 -25.99 -6.74
C TYR A 202 10.26 -24.97 -5.69
N VAL A 203 11.11 -25.38 -4.76
CA VAL A 203 11.85 -24.50 -3.86
C VAL A 203 13.30 -24.47 -4.32
N ILE A 204 13.78 -23.30 -4.78
CA ILE A 204 15.12 -23.10 -5.29
C ILE A 204 15.80 -22.02 -4.45
N ASN A 205 16.90 -22.37 -3.78
CA ASN A 205 17.61 -21.50 -2.86
C ASN A 205 16.68 -20.85 -1.81
N GLY A 206 15.75 -21.63 -1.24
CA GLY A 206 14.80 -21.19 -0.24
C GLY A 206 13.60 -20.39 -0.77
N LYS A 207 13.49 -20.20 -2.08
CA LYS A 207 12.37 -19.47 -2.72
C LYS A 207 11.47 -20.41 -3.51
N LYS A 208 10.16 -20.25 -3.37
CA LYS A 208 9.16 -20.97 -4.16
C LYS A 208 9.12 -20.42 -5.60
N ILE A 209 9.33 -21.27 -6.60
CA ILE A 209 9.40 -20.91 -8.02
C ILE A 209 8.46 -21.81 -8.82
N ILE A 210 7.74 -21.22 -9.77
CA ILE A 210 6.92 -21.95 -10.76
C ILE A 210 7.71 -22.01 -12.06
N VAL A 211 8.01 -23.23 -12.53
CA VAL A 211 8.60 -23.50 -13.84
C VAL A 211 7.46 -23.82 -14.80
N LYS A 212 7.34 -23.04 -15.87
CA LYS A 212 6.29 -23.20 -16.89
C LYS A 212 6.72 -24.13 -18.01
#